data_31f232baf1860987227293338542978c
#
_entry.id   31f232baf1860987227293338542978c
#
_cell.length_a   1.000
_cell.length_b   1.000
_cell.length_c   1.000
_cell.angle_alpha   90.00
_cell.angle_beta   90.00
_cell.angle_gamma   90.00
#
_symmetry.space_group_name_H-M   'P 1'
#
loop_
_entity.id
_entity.type
_entity.pdbx_description
1 polymer ?
#
loop_
_entity_poly.entity_id
_entity_poly.type
_entity_poly.pdbx_seq_one_letter_code
_entity_poly.pdbx_strand_id
1 'polypeptide(L)'
;NIITRQKRKFMDASYSIGSFHTHRANLNAQFMERHTGLVVRPAIGISYSKNDYRMKDVQMRNETGDQFIYGNPKRFHDGYFSLLAQIEAGITGKFWADEFFVSASYSKTDKELQTGSIQTKVYGMAERNSDAWNVSVRYNKYNFMTEGMTLKATLSHTWDHSITIDTAYRKYYWDGAIS
;
A
#
# COMPACT_ATOMS: atom_id res chain seq x y z
N ASN A 1 -18.53 2.44 21.19
CA ASN A 1 -19.50 2.09 20.17
C ASN A 1 -19.31 2.98 18.95
N ILE A 2 -18.65 2.45 17.92
CA ILE A 2 -18.58 3.12 16.63
C ILE A 2 -19.87 2.75 15.88
N ILE A 3 -20.80 3.69 15.80
CA ILE A 3 -22.00 3.54 14.99
C ILE A 3 -21.60 3.82 13.55
N THR A 4 -21.35 2.78 12.79
CA THR A 4 -21.14 2.89 11.35
C THR A 4 -22.48 3.21 10.68
N ARG A 5 -22.67 4.46 10.30
CA ARG A 5 -23.84 4.89 9.54
C ARG A 5 -23.77 4.26 8.16
N GLN A 6 -24.58 3.25 7.91
CA GLN A 6 -24.68 2.62 6.58
C GLN A 6 -25.34 3.59 5.60
N LYS A 7 -24.55 4.46 5.00
CA LYS A 7 -25.02 5.26 3.86
C LYS A 7 -25.15 4.33 2.66
N ARG A 8 -26.29 4.34 2.00
CA ARG A 8 -26.57 3.47 0.84
C ARG A 8 -25.73 3.82 -0.38
N LYS A 9 -25.50 5.10 -0.58
CA LYS A 9 -24.65 5.63 -1.63
C LYS A 9 -23.77 6.70 -1.02
N PHE A 10 -22.48 6.58 -1.23
CA PHE A 10 -21.54 7.62 -0.90
C PHE A 10 -20.33 7.56 -1.85
N MET A 11 -19.66 8.66 -1.97
CA MET A 11 -18.36 8.78 -2.60
C MET A 11 -17.55 9.77 -1.78
N ASP A 12 -16.37 9.34 -1.36
CA ASP A 12 -15.41 10.14 -0.63
C ASP A 12 -14.11 10.18 -1.44
N ALA A 13 -13.62 11.39 -1.70
CA ALA A 13 -12.35 11.60 -2.34
C ALA A 13 -11.48 12.51 -1.46
N SER A 14 -10.20 12.20 -1.37
CA SER A 14 -9.24 13.01 -0.66
C SER A 14 -7.95 13.14 -1.46
N TYR A 15 -7.34 14.31 -1.35
CA TYR A 15 -6.01 14.57 -1.87
C TYR A 15 -5.20 15.34 -0.85
N SER A 16 -3.97 14.96 -0.64
CA SER A 16 -3.06 15.63 0.27
C SER A 16 -1.67 15.80 -0.34
N ILE A 17 -1.06 16.93 -0.02
CA ILE A 17 0.33 17.27 -0.38
C ILE A 17 1.11 17.40 0.92
N GLY A 18 2.31 16.83 0.94
CA GLY A 18 3.22 16.91 2.08
C GLY A 18 4.64 17.32 1.64
N SER A 19 5.52 17.41 2.62
CA SER A 19 6.95 17.67 2.38
C SER A 19 7.57 16.60 1.49
N PHE A 20 8.69 16.94 0.85
CA PHE A 20 9.49 16.02 0.00
C PHE A 20 8.71 15.48 -1.20
N HIS A 21 7.88 16.33 -1.81
CA HIS A 21 7.02 16.00 -2.95
C HIS A 21 6.09 14.81 -2.65
N THR A 22 5.54 14.78 -1.44
CA THR A 22 4.59 13.74 -1.06
C THR A 22 3.21 14.10 -1.56
N HIS A 23 2.59 13.18 -2.30
CA HIS A 23 1.24 13.28 -2.83
C HIS A 23 0.47 12.01 -2.44
N ARG A 24 -0.75 12.18 -1.94
CA ARG A 24 -1.65 11.06 -1.65
C ARG A 24 -3.04 11.39 -2.17
N ALA A 25 -3.61 10.46 -2.92
CA ALA A 25 -4.98 10.54 -3.41
C ALA A 25 -5.73 9.28 -3.03
N ASN A 26 -6.95 9.42 -2.52
CA ASN A 26 -7.82 8.29 -2.21
C ASN A 26 -9.22 8.58 -2.74
N LEU A 27 -9.85 7.54 -3.24
CA LEU A 27 -11.25 7.52 -3.64
C LEU A 27 -11.90 6.26 -3.09
N ASN A 28 -13.01 6.43 -2.39
CA ASN A 28 -13.83 5.32 -1.89
C ASN A 28 -15.27 5.61 -2.23
N ALA A 29 -16.00 4.62 -2.71
CA ALA A 29 -17.42 4.77 -2.98
C ALA A 29 -18.19 3.50 -2.56
N GLN A 30 -19.48 3.68 -2.36
CA GLN A 30 -20.44 2.58 -2.18
C GLN A 30 -21.71 2.89 -2.95
N PHE A 31 -22.18 1.88 -3.65
CA PHE A 31 -23.45 1.89 -4.35
C PHE A 31 -24.27 0.69 -3.86
N MET A 32 -25.48 0.94 -3.39
CA MET A 32 -26.39 -0.10 -2.92
C MET A 32 -27.75 0.06 -3.59
N GLU A 33 -28.21 -1.02 -4.23
CA GLU A 33 -29.56 -1.12 -4.81
C GLU A 33 -30.50 -1.82 -3.82
N ARG A 34 -31.63 -1.18 -3.52
CA ARG A 34 -32.56 -1.64 -2.47
C ARG A 34 -33.33 -2.93 -2.82
N HIS A 35 -33.81 -3.02 -4.05
CA HIS A 35 -34.68 -4.13 -4.43
C HIS A 35 -33.89 -5.44 -4.54
N THR A 36 -32.72 -5.36 -5.08
CA THR A 36 -31.87 -6.54 -5.28
C THR A 36 -30.96 -6.84 -4.08
N GLY A 37 -30.70 -5.86 -3.21
CA GLY A 37 -29.70 -5.95 -2.16
C GLY A 37 -28.25 -5.93 -2.68
N LEU A 38 -28.07 -5.60 -3.98
CA LEU A 38 -26.74 -5.50 -4.59
C LEU A 38 -25.95 -4.34 -3.99
N VAL A 39 -24.71 -4.62 -3.64
CA VAL A 39 -23.75 -3.62 -3.11
C VAL A 39 -22.46 -3.71 -3.92
N VAL A 40 -21.94 -2.56 -4.33
CA VAL A 40 -20.62 -2.44 -4.98
C VAL A 40 -19.82 -1.37 -4.28
N ARG A 41 -18.57 -1.68 -3.94
CA ARG A 41 -17.64 -0.81 -3.21
C ARG A 41 -16.30 -0.74 -3.93
N PRO A 42 -16.10 0.20 -4.83
CA PRO A 42 -14.77 0.48 -5.38
C PRO A 42 -13.96 1.34 -4.40
N ALA A 43 -12.65 1.07 -4.35
CA ALA A 43 -11.68 1.89 -3.62
C ALA A 43 -10.38 1.96 -4.41
N ILE A 44 -9.75 3.13 -4.43
CA ILE A 44 -8.44 3.34 -5.02
C ILE A 44 -7.63 4.28 -4.15
N GLY A 45 -6.36 3.96 -3.94
CA GLY A 45 -5.41 4.77 -3.21
C GLY A 45 -4.10 4.84 -3.97
N ILE A 46 -3.56 6.06 -4.10
CA ILE A 46 -2.27 6.32 -4.74
C ILE A 46 -1.43 7.15 -3.77
N SER A 47 -0.18 6.76 -3.61
CA SER A 47 0.80 7.53 -2.84
C SER A 47 2.10 7.64 -3.62
N TYR A 48 2.66 8.83 -3.64
CA TYR A 48 3.98 9.13 -4.20
C TYR A 48 4.76 10.01 -3.24
N SER A 49 6.05 9.78 -3.11
CA SER A 49 6.96 10.68 -2.41
C SER A 49 8.37 10.54 -2.98
N LYS A 50 9.04 11.68 -3.16
CA LYS A 50 10.45 11.70 -3.55
C LYS A 50 11.39 11.37 -2.40
N ASN A 51 10.97 11.61 -1.14
CA ASN A 51 11.72 11.37 0.09
C ASN A 51 13.13 11.98 0.11
N ASP A 52 13.32 13.12 -0.54
CA ASP A 52 14.63 13.79 -0.69
C ASP A 52 15.01 14.67 0.51
N TYR A 53 14.71 14.21 1.72
CA TYR A 53 15.01 14.92 2.96
C TYR A 53 16.49 14.81 3.37
N ARG A 54 16.92 15.75 4.22
CA ARG A 54 18.23 15.69 4.87
C ARG A 54 18.19 14.78 6.09
N MET A 55 19.11 13.87 6.15
CA MET A 55 19.36 13.06 7.34
C MET A 55 20.29 13.81 8.29
N LYS A 56 20.27 13.45 9.58
CA LYS A 56 21.17 14.02 10.59
C LYS A 56 22.14 12.96 11.10
N ASP A 57 23.36 13.38 11.34
CA ASP A 57 24.42 12.58 11.99
C ASP A 57 24.63 11.20 11.35
N VAL A 58 24.61 11.15 10.02
CA VAL A 58 24.82 9.91 9.27
C VAL A 58 26.30 9.60 9.24
N GLN A 59 26.67 8.38 9.61
CA GLN A 59 28.02 7.88 9.42
C GLN A 59 28.27 7.62 7.94
N MET A 60 29.22 8.33 7.37
CA MET A 60 29.59 8.27 5.96
C MET A 60 31.08 7.98 5.83
N ARG A 61 31.50 7.53 4.65
CA ARG A 61 32.93 7.54 4.31
C ARG A 61 33.28 8.92 3.75
N ASN A 62 34.52 9.36 4.03
CA ASN A 62 35.07 10.54 3.39
C ASN A 62 35.30 10.30 1.88
N GLU A 63 35.70 11.35 1.15
CA GLU A 63 35.90 11.29 -0.31
C GLU A 63 37.00 10.27 -0.71
N THR A 64 37.99 10.01 0.13
CA THR A 64 39.01 9.00 -0.10
C THR A 64 38.58 7.58 0.29
N GLY A 65 37.48 7.46 1.04
CA GLY A 65 36.87 6.18 1.43
C GLY A 65 37.59 5.48 2.60
N ASP A 66 38.62 6.08 3.18
CA ASP A 66 39.49 5.49 4.22
C ASP A 66 39.05 5.83 5.66
N GLN A 67 38.31 6.91 5.86
CA GLN A 67 37.83 7.35 7.18
C GLN A 67 36.31 7.46 7.26
N PHE A 68 35.76 7.27 8.47
CA PHE A 68 34.38 7.55 8.76
C PHE A 68 34.26 8.99 9.28
N ILE A 69 33.29 9.69 8.71
CA ILE A 69 32.87 11.03 9.11
C ILE A 69 31.38 11.05 9.40
N TYR A 70 30.92 12.02 10.16
CA TYR A 70 29.50 12.26 10.38
C TYR A 70 29.05 13.50 9.63
N GLY A 71 27.89 13.42 8.99
CA GLY A 71 27.37 14.52 8.19
C GLY A 71 25.85 14.47 8.04
N ASN A 72 25.34 15.49 7.37
CA ASN A 72 23.89 15.66 7.14
C ASN A 72 23.56 15.59 5.64
N PRO A 73 23.72 14.43 5.00
CA PRO A 73 23.48 14.29 3.57
C PRO A 73 22.01 14.38 3.22
N LYS A 74 21.74 14.80 2.00
CA LYS A 74 20.42 14.73 1.40
C LYS A 74 20.21 13.37 0.73
N ARG A 75 19.03 12.77 0.89
CA ARG A 75 18.68 11.58 0.14
C ARG A 75 18.48 11.92 -1.34
N PHE A 76 18.94 11.04 -2.23
CA PHE A 76 18.85 11.23 -3.68
C PHE A 76 18.19 10.04 -4.40
N HIS A 77 18.11 8.86 -3.76
CA HIS A 77 17.54 7.63 -4.32
C HIS A 77 16.69 6.92 -3.27
N ASP A 78 15.55 7.53 -2.90
CA ASP A 78 14.64 7.02 -1.88
C ASP A 78 13.15 7.24 -2.26
N GLY A 79 12.89 7.42 -3.56
CA GLY A 79 11.54 7.58 -4.09
C GLY A 79 10.65 6.40 -3.73
N TYR A 80 9.36 6.69 -3.57
CA TYR A 80 8.34 5.72 -3.23
C TYR A 80 7.07 5.98 -4.02
N PHE A 81 6.55 4.94 -4.62
CA PHE A 81 5.23 4.93 -5.24
C PHE A 81 4.43 3.75 -4.72
N SER A 82 3.16 3.94 -4.43
CA SER A 82 2.23 2.84 -4.18
C SER A 82 0.86 3.09 -4.79
N LEU A 83 0.26 2.03 -5.28
CA LEU A 83 -1.10 1.96 -5.79
C LEU A 83 -1.83 0.83 -5.08
N LEU A 84 -3.04 1.10 -4.62
CA LEU A 84 -4.01 0.09 -4.19
C LEU A 84 -5.30 0.33 -4.97
N ALA A 85 -5.77 -0.69 -5.67
CA ALA A 85 -7.10 -0.70 -6.31
C ALA A 85 -7.89 -1.88 -5.77
N GLN A 86 -9.12 -1.66 -5.34
CA GLN A 86 -9.99 -2.68 -4.77
C GLN A 86 -11.41 -2.52 -5.29
N ILE A 87 -12.05 -3.63 -5.54
CA ILE A 87 -13.49 -3.69 -5.77
C ILE A 87 -14.08 -4.82 -4.91
N GLU A 88 -15.13 -4.50 -4.19
CA GLU A 88 -15.96 -5.47 -3.48
C GLU A 88 -17.37 -5.40 -4.06
N ALA A 89 -17.93 -6.54 -4.43
CA ALA A 89 -19.31 -6.65 -4.91
C ALA A 89 -20.02 -7.79 -4.19
N GLY A 90 -21.29 -7.60 -3.88
CA GLY A 90 -22.03 -8.62 -3.16
C GLY A 90 -23.51 -8.29 -3.02
N ILE A 91 -24.17 -9.12 -2.29
CA ILE A 91 -25.62 -9.01 -2.01
C ILE A 91 -25.88 -9.11 -0.51
N THR A 92 -26.91 -8.44 -0.08
CA THR A 92 -27.35 -8.44 1.32
C THR A 92 -28.82 -8.79 1.45
N GLY A 93 -29.21 -9.32 2.62
CA GLY A 93 -30.63 -9.55 2.98
C GLY A 93 -31.30 -10.62 2.14
N LYS A 94 -30.61 -11.70 1.77
CA LYS A 94 -31.18 -12.86 1.07
C LYS A 94 -31.52 -13.97 2.05
N PHE A 95 -32.48 -14.82 1.69
CA PHE A 95 -32.91 -15.93 2.53
C PHE A 95 -31.75 -16.91 2.85
N TRP A 96 -30.82 -17.06 1.90
CA TRP A 96 -29.65 -17.95 2.03
C TRP A 96 -28.39 -17.27 2.60
N ALA A 97 -28.33 -15.93 2.57
CA ALA A 97 -27.20 -15.17 3.12
C ALA A 97 -27.67 -13.78 3.56
N ASP A 98 -27.28 -13.37 4.76
CA ASP A 98 -27.48 -11.99 5.19
C ASP A 98 -26.45 -11.07 4.53
N GLU A 99 -25.25 -11.60 4.30
CA GLU A 99 -24.20 -10.96 3.52
C GLU A 99 -23.41 -11.99 2.71
N PHE A 100 -23.26 -11.74 1.42
CA PHE A 100 -22.35 -12.48 0.55
C PHE A 100 -21.60 -11.50 -0.31
N PHE A 101 -20.27 -11.48 -0.17
CA PHE A 101 -19.39 -10.55 -0.88
C PHE A 101 -18.22 -11.28 -1.53
N VAL A 102 -17.88 -10.83 -2.72
CA VAL A 102 -16.64 -11.20 -3.42
C VAL A 102 -15.84 -9.91 -3.59
N SER A 103 -14.57 -9.96 -3.28
CA SER A 103 -13.66 -8.84 -3.49
C SER A 103 -12.41 -9.25 -4.26
N ALA A 104 -11.92 -8.31 -5.04
CA ALA A 104 -10.62 -8.38 -5.68
C ALA A 104 -9.84 -7.10 -5.39
N SER A 105 -8.56 -7.23 -5.11
CA SER A 105 -7.67 -6.09 -4.97
C SER A 105 -6.33 -6.34 -5.67
N TYR A 106 -5.78 -5.25 -6.16
CA TYR A 106 -4.44 -5.18 -6.72
C TYR A 106 -3.65 -4.12 -5.97
N SER A 107 -2.44 -4.45 -5.57
CA SER A 107 -1.50 -3.49 -5.00
C SER A 107 -0.19 -3.52 -5.78
N LYS A 108 0.41 -2.35 -5.92
CA LYS A 108 1.74 -2.17 -6.50
C LYS A 108 2.54 -1.21 -5.64
N THR A 109 3.82 -1.53 -5.43
CA THR A 109 4.77 -0.68 -4.73
C THR A 109 6.09 -0.67 -5.48
N ASP A 110 6.56 0.53 -5.83
CA ASP A 110 7.89 0.75 -6.38
C ASP A 110 8.68 1.60 -5.36
N LYS A 111 9.83 1.12 -4.95
CA LYS A 111 10.66 1.75 -3.93
C LYS A 111 12.12 1.81 -4.38
N GLU A 112 12.65 3.02 -4.49
CA GLU A 112 14.08 3.24 -4.59
C GLU A 112 14.77 2.95 -3.24
N LEU A 113 15.91 2.29 -3.27
CA LEU A 113 16.65 1.89 -2.08
C LEU A 113 18.01 2.58 -2.07
N GLN A 114 18.16 3.62 -1.26
CA GLN A 114 19.44 4.32 -1.15
C GLN A 114 20.42 3.62 -0.21
N THR A 115 19.91 2.97 0.85
CA THR A 115 20.72 2.20 1.79
C THR A 115 20.02 0.93 2.20
N GLY A 116 20.76 -0.10 2.59
CA GLY A 116 20.26 -1.22 3.33
C GLY A 116 20.19 -0.94 4.85
N SER A 117 20.37 -1.97 5.65
CA SER A 117 20.44 -1.85 7.12
C SER A 117 21.71 -1.08 7.58
N ILE A 118 22.76 -1.03 6.78
CA ILE A 118 24.01 -0.33 7.06
C ILE A 118 24.07 0.97 6.27
N GLN A 119 24.02 2.11 6.95
CA GLN A 119 23.97 3.44 6.32
C GLN A 119 25.26 3.81 5.59
N THR A 120 26.40 3.25 5.96
CA THR A 120 27.69 3.50 5.29
C THR A 120 27.78 2.86 3.90
N LYS A 121 26.83 1.97 3.56
CA LYS A 121 26.73 1.35 2.24
C LYS A 121 25.59 1.99 1.47
N VAL A 122 25.94 2.79 0.49
CA VAL A 122 24.97 3.55 -0.33
C VAL A 122 24.75 2.83 -1.65
N TYR A 123 23.48 2.66 -2.00
CA TYR A 123 23.02 2.16 -3.30
C TYR A 123 22.51 3.33 -4.13
N GLY A 124 22.94 3.43 -5.36
CA GLY A 124 22.51 4.52 -6.25
C GLY A 124 21.53 4.07 -7.33
N MET A 125 21.32 2.75 -7.47
CA MET A 125 20.48 2.18 -8.52
C MET A 125 19.63 0.99 -8.01
N ALA A 126 19.65 0.71 -6.72
CA ALA A 126 18.87 -0.40 -6.18
C ALA A 126 17.40 -0.01 -6.05
N GLU A 127 16.52 -0.88 -6.52
CA GLU A 127 15.08 -0.70 -6.50
C GLU A 127 14.39 -1.97 -6.00
N ARG A 128 13.25 -1.81 -5.37
CA ARG A 128 12.34 -2.91 -5.03
C ARG A 128 10.99 -2.65 -5.66
N ASN A 129 10.55 -3.58 -6.48
CA ASN A 129 9.25 -3.58 -7.12
C ASN A 129 8.45 -4.74 -6.56
N SER A 130 7.24 -4.47 -6.10
CA SER A 130 6.34 -5.48 -5.55
C SER A 130 4.94 -5.26 -6.10
N ASP A 131 4.28 -6.35 -6.43
CA ASP A 131 2.88 -6.35 -6.81
C ASP A 131 2.17 -7.57 -6.19
N ALA A 132 0.92 -7.38 -5.87
CA ALA A 132 0.10 -8.45 -5.31
C ALA A 132 -1.36 -8.35 -5.78
N TRP A 133 -1.94 -9.52 -6.00
CA TRP A 133 -3.37 -9.71 -6.22
C TRP A 133 -3.96 -10.46 -5.04
N ASN A 134 -5.10 -10.00 -4.57
CA ASN A 134 -5.88 -10.71 -3.57
C ASN A 134 -7.31 -10.87 -4.07
N VAL A 135 -7.86 -12.07 -3.89
CA VAL A 135 -9.28 -12.37 -4.11
C VAL A 135 -9.85 -12.95 -2.82
N SER A 136 -11.00 -12.48 -2.40
CA SER A 136 -11.66 -13.05 -1.22
C SER A 136 -13.17 -13.18 -1.40
N VAL A 137 -13.73 -14.15 -0.68
CA VAL A 137 -15.16 -14.40 -0.58
C VAL A 137 -15.53 -14.37 0.90
N ARG A 138 -16.58 -13.62 1.23
CA ARG A 138 -17.10 -13.51 2.59
C ARG A 138 -18.58 -13.88 2.60
N TYR A 139 -18.95 -14.78 3.50
CA TYR A 139 -20.31 -15.22 3.74
C TYR A 139 -20.68 -15.01 5.20
N ASN A 140 -21.87 -14.49 5.44
CA ASN A 140 -22.42 -14.30 6.76
C ASN A 140 -23.92 -14.68 6.76
N LYS A 141 -24.33 -15.52 7.71
CA LYS A 141 -25.72 -15.92 7.90
C LYS A 141 -26.05 -15.97 9.39
N TYR A 142 -27.00 -15.11 9.80
CA TYR A 142 -27.58 -15.14 11.12
C TYR A 142 -28.71 -16.19 11.17
N ASN A 143 -28.94 -16.76 12.34
CA ASN A 143 -29.92 -17.83 12.56
C ASN A 143 -29.73 -18.99 11.56
N PHE A 144 -28.46 -19.40 11.36
CA PHE A 144 -28.11 -20.52 10.49
C PHE A 144 -28.48 -21.83 11.17
N MET A 145 -29.34 -22.62 10.55
CA MET A 145 -29.93 -23.88 11.07
C MET A 145 -30.86 -23.70 12.30
N THR A 146 -30.45 -22.94 13.33
CA THR A 146 -31.23 -22.67 14.53
C THR A 146 -31.17 -21.19 14.91
N GLU A 147 -32.17 -20.73 15.68
CA GLU A 147 -32.23 -19.39 16.22
C GLU A 147 -30.98 -19.15 17.14
N GLY A 148 -30.38 -17.98 17.01
CA GLY A 148 -29.17 -17.58 17.75
C GLY A 148 -27.86 -18.10 17.17
N MET A 149 -27.87 -19.06 16.24
CA MET A 149 -26.65 -19.56 15.61
C MET A 149 -26.20 -18.66 14.44
N THR A 150 -24.96 -18.24 14.41
CA THR A 150 -24.39 -17.42 13.31
C THR A 150 -23.27 -18.17 12.62
N LEU A 151 -23.35 -18.30 11.30
CA LEU A 151 -22.27 -18.80 10.46
C LEU A 151 -21.56 -17.64 9.77
N LYS A 152 -20.25 -17.53 9.96
CA LYS A 152 -19.36 -16.61 9.25
C LYS A 152 -18.24 -17.42 8.60
N ALA A 153 -18.08 -17.24 7.31
CA ALA A 153 -17.02 -17.88 6.55
C ALA A 153 -16.30 -16.84 5.69
N THR A 154 -14.96 -16.93 5.66
CA THR A 154 -14.12 -16.12 4.78
C THR A 154 -13.09 -17.01 4.15
N LEU A 155 -12.98 -16.92 2.84
CA LEU A 155 -11.94 -17.56 2.05
C LEU A 155 -11.18 -16.46 1.31
N SER A 156 -9.86 -16.48 1.35
CA SER A 156 -9.03 -15.54 0.61
C SER A 156 -7.80 -16.22 0.06
N HIS A 157 -7.35 -15.72 -1.08
CA HIS A 157 -6.10 -16.13 -1.69
C HIS A 157 -5.34 -14.91 -2.19
N THR A 158 -4.03 -14.89 -1.93
CA THR A 158 -3.13 -13.81 -2.32
C THR A 158 -2.00 -14.39 -3.17
N TRP A 159 -1.73 -13.77 -4.29
CA TRP A 159 -0.52 -13.94 -5.08
C TRP A 159 0.31 -12.68 -4.92
N ASP A 160 1.52 -12.81 -4.48
CA ASP A 160 2.46 -11.70 -4.36
C ASP A 160 3.76 -12.02 -5.10
N HIS A 161 4.32 -10.98 -5.68
CA HIS A 161 5.61 -10.98 -6.33
C HIS A 161 6.41 -9.79 -5.84
N SER A 162 7.66 -10.02 -5.45
CA SER A 162 8.57 -8.96 -5.03
C SER A 162 9.96 -9.24 -5.58
N ILE A 163 10.52 -8.25 -6.25
CA ILE A 163 11.86 -8.31 -6.79
C ILE A 163 12.67 -7.11 -6.30
N THR A 164 13.91 -7.36 -5.92
CA THR A 164 14.89 -6.31 -5.65
C THR A 164 15.96 -6.40 -6.74
N ILE A 165 16.17 -5.30 -7.42
CA ILE A 165 17.11 -5.16 -8.52
C ILE A 165 18.19 -4.18 -8.09
N ASP A 166 19.45 -4.55 -8.23
CA ASP A 166 20.59 -3.66 -8.08
C ASP A 166 21.47 -3.84 -9.31
N THR A 167 21.43 -2.88 -10.20
CA THR A 167 22.20 -2.88 -11.45
C THR A 167 23.53 -2.15 -11.31
N ALA A 168 23.82 -1.61 -10.11
CA ALA A 168 25.03 -0.86 -9.87
C ALA A 168 26.26 -1.77 -9.85
N TYR A 169 27.21 -1.51 -10.74
CA TYR A 169 28.54 -2.11 -10.74
C TYR A 169 29.59 -1.19 -10.09
N ARG A 170 29.17 -0.03 -9.53
CA ARG A 170 30.00 1.00 -8.90
C ARG A 170 29.53 1.29 -7.49
N LYS A 171 30.42 1.80 -6.66
CA LYS A 171 30.08 2.30 -5.32
C LYS A 171 29.59 3.73 -5.44
N TYR A 172 28.60 4.07 -4.64
CA TYR A 172 28.04 5.41 -4.52
C TYR A 172 28.41 6.02 -3.17
N TYR A 173 28.60 7.32 -3.16
CA TYR A 173 28.71 8.12 -1.95
C TYR A 173 27.38 8.79 -1.62
N TRP A 174 27.28 9.38 -0.45
CA TRP A 174 26.04 10.05 0.01
C TRP A 174 25.68 11.31 -0.78
N ASP A 175 26.58 11.91 -1.49
CA ASP A 175 26.36 13.02 -2.43
C ASP A 175 25.90 12.58 -3.82
N GLY A 176 25.83 11.26 -4.04
CA GLY A 176 25.49 10.67 -5.34
C GLY A 176 26.70 10.51 -6.28
N ALA A 177 27.90 10.91 -5.85
CA ALA A 177 29.12 10.69 -6.61
C ALA A 177 29.43 9.20 -6.71
N ILE A 178 30.16 8.84 -7.76
CA ILE A 178 30.53 7.46 -8.06
C ILE A 178 32.01 7.27 -7.76
N SER A 179 32.33 6.22 -7.06
CA SER A 179 33.71 5.79 -6.80
C SER A 179 34.30 5.09 -8.02
#